data_2cb088a5ed92be27c9b13d461ba68714
#
_entry.id   2cb088a5ed92be27c9b13d461ba68714
#
_cell.length_a   1.000
_cell.length_b   1.000
_cell.length_c   1.000
_cell.angle_alpha   90.00
_cell.angle_beta   90.00
_cell.angle_gamma   90.00
#
_symmetry.space_group_name_H-M   'P 1'
#
loop_
_entity.id
_entity.type
_entity.pdbx_description
1 polymer ?
#
loop_
_entity_poly.entity_id
_entity_poly.type
_entity_poly.pdbx_seq_one_letter_code
_entity_poly.pdbx_strand_id
1 'polypeptide(L)' 'MDAGFQCAGCGEWNETKVDESAGQVQMYVEDCKVCCKPNVLHIEYDPEEEGYVIETELES' A
#
# COMPACT_ATOMS: atom_id res chain seq x y z
N MET A 1 -4.58 -4.31 -10.57
CA MET A 1 -5.58 -3.36 -10.04
C MET A 1 -4.87 -2.10 -9.58
N ASP A 2 -5.38 -0.96 -10.02
CA ASP A 2 -4.83 0.31 -9.59
C ASP A 2 -5.32 0.63 -8.19
N ALA A 3 -4.41 1.08 -7.35
CA ALA A 3 -4.70 1.38 -5.96
C ALA A 3 -3.85 2.56 -5.52
N GLY A 4 -3.90 2.90 -4.25
CA GLY A 4 -3.09 3.96 -3.70
C GLY A 4 -2.90 3.79 -2.21
N PHE A 5 -1.92 4.49 -1.68
CA PHE A 5 -1.65 4.48 -0.25
C PHE A 5 -1.26 5.87 0.22
N GLN A 6 -1.52 6.14 1.47
CA GLN A 6 -1.09 7.38 2.10
C GLN A 6 0.25 7.13 2.80
N CYS A 7 1.23 7.97 2.51
CA CYS A 7 2.55 7.86 3.14
C CYS A 7 2.44 7.97 4.65
N ALA A 8 3.04 7.03 5.36
CA ALA A 8 3.03 7.02 6.82
C ALA A 8 3.91 8.12 7.44
N GLY A 9 4.78 8.75 6.64
CA GLY A 9 5.64 9.83 7.09
C GLY A 9 5.05 11.21 6.85
N CYS A 10 4.78 11.56 5.59
CA CYS A 10 4.34 12.91 5.24
C CYS A 10 2.83 13.04 5.00
N GLY A 11 2.12 11.91 4.90
CA GLY A 11 0.68 11.90 4.68
C GLY A 11 0.23 12.12 3.24
N GLU A 12 1.16 12.21 2.30
CA GLU A 12 0.83 12.41 0.90
C GLU A 12 0.32 11.13 0.24
N TRP A 13 -0.60 11.28 -0.70
CA TRP A 13 -1.15 10.16 -1.42
C TRP A 13 -0.19 9.70 -2.52
N ASN A 14 -0.01 8.40 -2.64
CA ASN A 14 0.82 7.78 -3.68
C ASN A 14 0.01 6.74 -4.42
N GLU A 15 0.25 6.63 -5.72
CA GLU A 15 -0.38 5.59 -6.52
C GLU A 15 0.49 4.34 -6.53
N THR A 16 -0.15 3.18 -6.50
CA THR A 16 0.52 1.90 -6.58
C THR A 16 -0.37 0.91 -7.34
N LYS A 17 0.11 -0.31 -7.51
CA LYS A 17 -0.66 -1.37 -8.14
C LYS A 17 -0.68 -2.60 -7.27
N VAL A 18 -1.83 -3.24 -7.22
CA VAL A 18 -2.02 -4.50 -6.52
C VAL A 18 -2.12 -5.61 -7.56
N ASP A 19 -1.32 -6.65 -7.39
CA ASP A 19 -1.38 -7.83 -8.24
C ASP A 19 -2.43 -8.80 -7.68
N GLU A 20 -3.59 -8.84 -8.31
CA GLU A 20 -4.70 -9.68 -7.86
C GLU A 20 -4.38 -11.17 -7.95
N SER A 21 -3.39 -11.54 -8.77
CA SER A 21 -2.97 -12.94 -8.92
C SER A 21 -1.97 -13.39 -7.86
N ALA A 22 -1.40 -12.47 -7.10
CA ALA A 22 -0.39 -12.79 -6.09
C ALA A 22 -0.97 -13.29 -4.76
N GLY A 23 -2.29 -13.31 -4.62
CA GLY A 23 -2.96 -13.80 -3.42
C GLY A 23 -3.69 -12.71 -2.65
N GLN A 24 -4.30 -13.11 -1.53
CA GLN A 24 -5.14 -12.22 -0.73
C GLN A 24 -4.35 -11.36 0.27
N VAL A 25 -3.13 -11.78 0.60
CA VAL A 25 -2.26 -11.05 1.52
C VAL A 25 -0.94 -10.78 0.83
N GLN A 26 -0.55 -9.52 0.75
CA GLN A 26 0.67 -9.11 0.08
C GLN A 26 1.39 -8.07 0.94
N MET A 27 2.71 -8.03 0.82
CA MET A 27 3.50 -7.03 1.50
C MET A 27 4.60 -6.54 0.56
N TYR A 28 4.69 -5.21 0.41
CA TYR A 28 5.69 -4.58 -0.44
C TYR A 28 6.28 -3.37 0.25
N VAL A 29 7.44 -2.97 -0.22
CA VAL A 29 8.05 -1.70 0.19
C VAL A 29 8.01 -0.75 -1.00
N GLU A 30 7.41 0.41 -0.82
CA GLU A 30 7.32 1.45 -1.83
C GLU A 30 7.84 2.77 -1.26
N ASP A 31 8.62 3.50 -2.05
CA ASP A 31 9.10 4.80 -1.64
C ASP A 31 8.04 5.86 -1.91
N CYS A 32 7.87 6.77 -0.96
CA CYS A 32 7.01 7.93 -1.17
C CYS A 32 7.63 8.84 -2.23
N LYS A 33 6.82 9.31 -3.16
CA LYS A 33 7.29 10.21 -4.23
C LYS A 33 7.56 11.62 -3.75
N VAL A 34 7.05 11.97 -2.56
CA VAL A 34 7.18 13.32 -2.01
C VAL A 34 8.34 13.41 -1.01
N CYS A 35 8.32 12.58 0.03
CA CYS A 35 9.35 12.63 1.07
C CYS A 35 10.46 11.59 0.89
N CYS A 36 10.32 10.70 -0.09
CA CYS A 36 11.29 9.64 -0.43
C CYS A 36 11.54 8.63 0.70
N LYS A 37 10.67 8.56 1.68
CA LYS A 37 10.81 7.57 2.75
C LYS A 37 10.18 6.25 2.33
N PRO A 38 10.81 5.12 2.67
CA PRO A 38 10.24 3.81 2.34
C PRO A 38 9.03 3.51 3.22
N ASN A 39 7.96 3.07 2.58
CA ASN A 39 6.72 2.66 3.24
C ASN A 39 6.53 1.17 3.06
N VAL A 40 6.25 0.46 4.13
CA VAL A 40 5.87 -0.94 4.06
C VAL A 40 4.36 -0.98 3.85
N LEU A 41 3.94 -1.58 2.75
CA LEU A 41 2.52 -1.69 2.40
C LEU A 41 2.03 -3.08 2.80
N HIS A 42 1.04 -3.12 3.66
CA HIS A 42 0.36 -4.36 4.04
C HIS A 42 -0.97 -4.38 3.29
N ILE A 43 -1.08 -5.26 2.30
CA ILE A 43 -2.23 -5.34 1.42
C ILE A 43 -2.99 -6.61 1.75
N GLU A 44 -4.28 -6.47 2.04
CA GLU A 44 -5.12 -7.59 2.41
C GLU A 44 -6.48 -7.46 1.71
N TYR A 45 -6.98 -8.57 1.17
CA TYR A 45 -8.29 -8.59 0.57
C TYR A 45 -9.36 -8.68 1.66
N ASP A 46 -10.32 -7.75 1.61
CA ASP A 46 -11.44 -7.72 2.53
C ASP A 46 -12.73 -8.05 1.76
N PRO A 47 -13.31 -9.24 1.98
CA PRO A 47 -14.55 -9.61 1.28
C PRO A 47 -15.76 -8.77 1.68
N GLU A 48 -15.76 -8.16 2.84
CA GLU A 48 -16.84 -7.27 3.25
C GLU A 48 -16.82 -5.95 2.48
N GLU A 49 -15.62 -5.45 2.19
CA GLU A 49 -15.44 -4.25 1.39
C GLU A 49 -15.41 -4.54 -0.11
N GLU A 50 -15.37 -5.82 -0.49
CA GLU A 50 -15.24 -6.29 -1.87
C GLU A 50 -14.02 -5.68 -2.59
N GLY A 51 -12.90 -5.57 -1.86
CA GLY A 51 -11.69 -4.98 -2.40
C GLY A 51 -10.51 -5.17 -1.49
N TYR A 52 -9.42 -4.48 -1.79
CA TYR A 52 -8.18 -4.57 -1.04
C TYR A 52 -8.04 -3.40 -0.07
N VAL A 53 -7.63 -3.72 1.14
CA VAL A 53 -7.28 -2.72 2.17
C VAL A 53 -5.76 -2.62 2.23
N ILE A 54 -5.25 -1.40 2.21
CA ILE A 54 -3.82 -1.15 2.25
C ILE A 54 -3.49 -0.35 3.51
N GLU A 55 -2.65 -0.92 4.35
CA GLU A 55 -2.11 -0.24 5.53
C GLU A 55 -0.65 0.07 5.28
N THR A 56 -0.20 1.21 5.75
CA THR A 56 1.18 1.64 5.55
C THR A 56 1.87 1.94 6.88
N GLU A 57 3.18 1.64 6.92
CA GLU A 57 4.03 2.05 8.02
C GLU A 57 5.40 2.38 7.45
N LEU A 58 6.15 3.24 8.15
CA LEU A 58 7.51 3.55 7.72
C LEU A 58 8.42 2.38 8.04
N GLU A 59 9.28 2.05 7.08
CA GLU A 59 10.36 1.12 7.31
C GLU A 59 11.45 1.85 8.09
N SER A 60 11.72 1.42 9.27
CA SER A 60 12.71 2.06 10.15
C SER A 60 13.98 1.25 10.27
#